data_decfc8cdce05a3b44afa31699caa6a05
#
_entry.id   decfc8cdce05a3b44afa31699caa6a05
#
_cell.length_a   1.000
_cell.length_b   1.000
_cell.length_c   1.000
_cell.angle_alpha   90.00
_cell.angle_beta   90.00
_cell.angle_gamma   90.00
#
_symmetry.space_group_name_H-M   'P 1'
#
loop_
_entity.id
_entity.type
_entity.pdbx_description
1 polymer ?
#
loop_
_entity_poly.entity_id
_entity_poly.type
_entity_poly.pdbx_seq_one_letter_code
_entity_poly.pdbx_strand_id
1 'polypeptide(L)'
;FSPENVLVSCPTCGDLLDIDYEWDRLKVPKQLSDFESYWADRYLPHRFSGVWRFHELLPFVAPEDIVTIGEGQTLLQRAERVANYVGVASKNLYLQYEGMNPSGSFKDNGMTAAFTHARATGATQAACASTGNTSASLALYSCMTRKMRAIIFVGSGKIAYGKLSQALDYGALTVQITGDFDDAMIRVREVCRELGIYLVNSVN
;
A
#
# COMPACT_ATOMS: atom_id res chain seq x y z
N PHE A 1 -7.47 12.35 -16.49
CA PHE A 1 -6.17 11.70 -16.78
C PHE A 1 -6.38 10.18 -16.86
N SER A 2 -5.59 9.50 -17.72
CA SER A 2 -5.61 8.03 -17.79
C SER A 2 -4.93 7.42 -16.56
N PRO A 3 -5.41 6.27 -16.06
CA PRO A 3 -4.72 5.53 -14.98
C PRO A 3 -3.32 5.02 -15.37
N GLU A 4 -2.98 5.04 -16.65
CA GLU A 4 -1.61 4.74 -17.14
C GLU A 4 -0.61 5.85 -16.84
N ASN A 5 -1.10 7.05 -16.52
CA ASN A 5 -0.23 8.17 -16.17
C ASN A 5 0.21 8.08 -14.71
N VAL A 6 1.51 8.07 -14.48
CA VAL A 6 2.07 8.14 -13.12
C VAL A 6 2.05 9.59 -12.66
N LEU A 7 0.99 9.97 -11.96
CA LEU A 7 0.80 11.33 -11.45
C LEU A 7 0.74 11.29 -9.91
N VAL A 8 1.48 12.17 -9.27
CA VAL A 8 1.47 12.37 -7.80
C VAL A 8 0.44 13.44 -7.41
N SER A 9 0.21 14.39 -8.31
CA SER A 9 -0.73 15.50 -8.14
C SER A 9 -1.21 16.00 -9.49
N CYS A 10 -2.24 16.82 -9.50
CA CYS A 10 -2.72 17.47 -10.73
C CYS A 10 -1.63 18.37 -11.33
N PRO A 11 -1.22 18.15 -12.59
CA PRO A 11 -0.19 18.98 -13.22
C PRO A 11 -0.63 20.43 -13.49
N THR A 12 -1.93 20.72 -13.37
CA THR A 12 -2.48 22.05 -13.62
C THR A 12 -2.59 22.89 -12.34
N CYS A 13 -3.13 22.32 -11.25
CA CYS A 13 -3.38 23.06 -10.01
C CYS A 13 -2.52 22.57 -8.82
N GLY A 14 -1.83 21.43 -8.93
CA GLY A 14 -1.01 20.88 -7.87
C GLY A 14 -1.78 20.10 -6.79
N ASP A 15 -3.10 20.09 -6.84
CA ASP A 15 -3.95 19.39 -5.87
C ASP A 15 -3.87 17.87 -6.01
N LEU A 16 -4.31 17.15 -4.98
CA LEU A 16 -4.45 15.71 -5.00
C LEU A 16 -5.46 15.28 -6.07
N LEU A 17 -5.19 14.13 -6.65
CA LEU A 17 -6.09 13.50 -7.61
C LEU A 17 -7.06 12.57 -6.89
N ASP A 18 -8.27 12.45 -7.42
CA ASP A 18 -9.27 11.47 -6.99
C ASP A 18 -9.65 10.59 -8.19
N ILE A 19 -10.27 9.43 -7.91
CA ILE A 19 -10.71 8.50 -8.93
C ILE A 19 -12.19 8.74 -9.20
N ASP A 20 -12.49 9.13 -10.43
CA ASP A 20 -13.87 9.26 -10.92
C ASP A 20 -14.29 7.96 -11.61
N TYR A 21 -15.25 7.28 -11.00
CA TYR A 21 -15.75 5.99 -11.50
C TYR A 21 -16.96 6.18 -12.41
N GLU A 22 -16.91 5.61 -13.61
CA GLU A 22 -18.07 5.50 -14.48
C GLU A 22 -18.95 4.32 -14.04
N TRP A 23 -19.67 4.48 -12.92
CA TRP A 23 -20.45 3.40 -12.27
C TRP A 23 -21.43 2.71 -13.20
N ASP A 24 -22.01 3.42 -14.16
CA ASP A 24 -22.96 2.86 -15.12
C ASP A 24 -22.31 1.86 -16.09
N ARG A 25 -20.99 1.91 -16.23
CA ARG A 25 -20.20 1.03 -17.11
C ARG A 25 -19.51 -0.10 -16.37
N LEU A 26 -19.32 0.05 -15.08
CA LEU A 26 -18.64 -0.95 -14.26
C LEU A 26 -19.57 -2.10 -13.89
N LYS A 27 -19.11 -3.32 -14.12
CA LYS A 27 -19.82 -4.54 -13.67
C LYS A 27 -19.39 -4.86 -12.24
N VAL A 28 -19.94 -4.12 -11.29
CA VAL A 28 -19.62 -4.28 -9.86
C VAL A 28 -20.75 -5.08 -9.19
N PRO A 29 -20.42 -6.04 -8.29
CA PRO A 29 -21.39 -6.70 -7.44
C PRO A 29 -22.23 -5.69 -6.66
N LYS A 30 -23.54 -5.97 -6.53
CA LYS A 30 -24.47 -5.01 -5.89
C LYS A 30 -24.50 -5.11 -4.38
N GLN A 31 -24.01 -6.20 -3.82
CA GLN A 31 -24.06 -6.48 -2.38
C GLN A 31 -22.69 -6.98 -1.89
N LEU A 32 -22.38 -6.69 -0.63
CA LEU A 32 -21.14 -7.19 0.00
C LEU A 32 -21.09 -8.73 0.05
N SER A 33 -22.26 -9.39 0.18
CA SER A 33 -22.37 -10.85 0.13
C SER A 33 -21.89 -11.46 -1.20
N ASP A 34 -21.97 -10.72 -2.30
CA ASP A 34 -21.47 -11.20 -3.58
C ASP A 34 -19.94 -11.30 -3.56
N PHE A 35 -19.25 -10.32 -2.94
CA PHE A 35 -17.81 -10.39 -2.72
C PHE A 35 -17.40 -11.50 -1.74
N GLU A 36 -18.24 -11.82 -0.75
CA GLU A 36 -17.99 -12.93 0.16
C GLU A 36 -18.01 -14.29 -0.56
N SER A 37 -18.83 -14.44 -1.61
CA SER A 37 -18.86 -15.66 -2.43
C SER A 37 -17.52 -15.97 -3.09
N TYR A 38 -16.68 -14.95 -3.36
CA TYR A 38 -15.35 -15.09 -3.94
C TYR A 38 -14.38 -15.85 -3.03
N TRP A 39 -14.70 -16.00 -1.75
CA TRP A 39 -13.89 -16.82 -0.83
C TRP A 39 -13.86 -18.30 -1.23
N ALA A 40 -14.83 -18.78 -2.01
CA ALA A 40 -14.78 -20.12 -2.58
C ALA A 40 -13.57 -20.31 -3.51
N ASP A 41 -13.13 -19.23 -4.19
CA ASP A 41 -12.01 -19.22 -5.14
C ASP A 41 -10.70 -18.70 -4.51
N ARG A 42 -10.55 -18.71 -3.19
CA ARG A 42 -9.38 -18.22 -2.47
C ARG A 42 -8.05 -18.91 -2.79
N TYR A 43 -8.07 -19.98 -3.54
CA TYR A 43 -6.86 -20.61 -4.11
C TYR A 43 -6.21 -19.75 -5.21
N LEU A 44 -6.95 -18.77 -5.78
CA LEU A 44 -6.43 -17.76 -6.68
C LEU A 44 -5.85 -16.60 -5.84
N PRO A 45 -4.61 -16.16 -6.07
CA PRO A 45 -3.96 -15.15 -5.22
C PRO A 45 -4.77 -13.86 -5.04
N HIS A 46 -5.36 -13.32 -6.12
CA HIS A 46 -6.19 -12.10 -6.04
C HIS A 46 -7.49 -12.33 -5.25
N ARG A 47 -8.09 -13.52 -5.28
CA ARG A 47 -9.28 -13.85 -4.49
C ARG A 47 -8.95 -14.11 -3.01
N PHE A 48 -7.72 -14.56 -2.73
CA PHE A 48 -7.22 -14.67 -1.36
C PHE A 48 -6.92 -13.32 -0.73
N SER A 49 -6.42 -12.36 -1.49
CA SER A 49 -6.13 -11.00 -0.99
C SER A 49 -7.37 -10.34 -0.40
N GLY A 50 -7.24 -9.73 0.76
CA GLY A 50 -8.30 -8.92 1.36
C GLY A 50 -8.57 -7.62 0.62
N VAL A 51 -7.65 -7.19 -0.25
CA VAL A 51 -7.78 -6.02 -1.12
C VAL A 51 -8.35 -6.43 -2.48
N TRP A 52 -7.68 -7.35 -3.16
CA TRP A 52 -8.00 -7.67 -4.56
C TRP A 52 -9.22 -8.57 -4.76
N ARG A 53 -9.78 -9.16 -3.70
CA ARG A 53 -11.11 -9.76 -3.83
C ARG A 53 -12.19 -8.74 -4.21
N PHE A 54 -11.88 -7.45 -4.06
CA PHE A 54 -12.69 -6.31 -4.50
C PHE A 54 -12.14 -5.67 -5.80
N HIS A 55 -11.47 -6.44 -6.67
CA HIS A 55 -10.78 -5.92 -7.85
C HIS A 55 -11.71 -5.18 -8.82
N GLU A 56 -13.01 -5.47 -8.81
CA GLU A 56 -14.01 -4.75 -9.59
C GLU A 56 -14.11 -3.26 -9.17
N LEU A 57 -13.70 -2.94 -7.93
CA LEU A 57 -13.59 -1.57 -7.44
C LEU A 57 -12.20 -0.97 -7.70
N LEU A 58 -11.26 -1.74 -8.24
CA LEU A 58 -9.90 -1.34 -8.60
C LEU A 58 -9.59 -1.75 -10.06
N PRO A 59 -10.39 -1.26 -11.04
CA PRO A 59 -10.42 -1.81 -12.40
C PRO A 59 -9.30 -1.29 -13.31
N PHE A 60 -8.10 -1.07 -12.79
CA PHE A 60 -6.99 -0.49 -13.55
C PHE A 60 -5.99 -1.52 -14.09
N VAL A 61 -6.14 -2.81 -13.74
CA VAL A 61 -5.32 -3.92 -14.26
C VAL A 61 -6.14 -5.19 -14.42
N ALA A 62 -5.66 -6.11 -15.26
CA ALA A 62 -6.22 -7.45 -15.36
C ALA A 62 -5.80 -8.31 -14.13
N PRO A 63 -6.61 -9.30 -13.72
CA PRO A 63 -6.33 -10.14 -12.53
C PRO A 63 -4.95 -10.83 -12.55
N GLU A 64 -4.45 -11.20 -13.71
CA GLU A 64 -3.13 -11.84 -13.91
C GLU A 64 -1.94 -10.91 -13.68
N ASP A 65 -2.17 -9.60 -13.73
CA ASP A 65 -1.14 -8.57 -13.51
C ASP A 65 -1.09 -8.08 -12.07
N ILE A 66 -2.03 -8.52 -11.23
CA ILE A 66 -2.09 -8.14 -9.82
C ILE A 66 -0.83 -8.63 -9.08
N VAL A 67 -0.26 -7.74 -8.29
CA VAL A 67 0.82 -8.03 -7.34
C VAL A 67 0.21 -8.15 -5.95
N THR A 68 0.18 -9.35 -5.39
CA THR A 68 -0.34 -9.58 -4.04
C THR A 68 0.49 -10.62 -3.30
N ILE A 69 0.55 -10.51 -1.99
CA ILE A 69 1.20 -11.44 -1.07
C ILE A 69 0.22 -11.90 0.04
N GLY A 70 -1.10 -11.70 -0.19
CA GLY A 70 -2.16 -12.11 0.72
C GLY A 70 -2.49 -11.10 1.82
N GLU A 71 -2.16 -9.82 1.60
CA GLU A 71 -2.51 -8.71 2.49
C GLU A 71 -4.03 -8.55 2.68
N GLY A 72 -4.42 -7.86 3.76
CA GLY A 72 -5.81 -7.55 4.06
C GLY A 72 -6.60 -8.70 4.71
N GLN A 73 -5.98 -9.87 4.93
CA GLN A 73 -6.57 -10.98 5.69
C GLN A 73 -6.36 -10.76 7.19
N THR A 74 -6.98 -9.72 7.71
CA THR A 74 -6.81 -9.28 9.09
C THR A 74 -8.02 -9.61 9.96
N LEU A 75 -7.76 -9.85 11.24
CA LEU A 75 -8.75 -10.32 12.18
C LEU A 75 -9.57 -9.16 12.77
N LEU A 76 -10.89 -9.25 12.68
CA LEU A 76 -11.82 -8.37 13.38
C LEU A 76 -12.27 -9.05 14.68
N GLN A 77 -11.80 -8.56 15.82
CA GLN A 77 -12.07 -9.12 17.14
C GLN A 77 -13.03 -8.26 17.95
N ARG A 78 -13.99 -8.91 18.61
CA ARG A 78 -14.79 -8.26 19.63
C ARG A 78 -13.93 -7.95 20.85
N ALA A 79 -13.97 -6.68 21.32
CA ALA A 79 -13.08 -6.16 22.36
C ALA A 79 -13.82 -5.79 23.63
N GLU A 80 -14.42 -6.77 24.30
CA GLU A 80 -15.29 -6.56 25.48
C GLU A 80 -14.58 -5.85 26.64
N ARG A 81 -13.32 -6.22 26.92
CA ARG A 81 -12.56 -5.57 28.01
C ARG A 81 -12.27 -4.10 27.71
N VAL A 82 -11.93 -3.78 26.47
CA VAL A 82 -11.66 -2.41 26.03
C VAL A 82 -12.97 -1.63 26.02
N ALA A 83 -14.07 -2.21 25.54
CA ALA A 83 -15.39 -1.60 25.55
C ALA A 83 -15.81 -1.18 26.97
N ASN A 84 -15.66 -2.08 27.95
CA ASN A 84 -15.96 -1.81 29.34
C ASN A 84 -15.06 -0.70 29.93
N TYR A 85 -13.78 -0.69 29.57
CA TYR A 85 -12.83 0.33 30.03
C TYR A 85 -13.16 1.73 29.51
N VAL A 86 -13.60 1.84 28.24
CA VAL A 86 -13.96 3.14 27.62
C VAL A 86 -15.44 3.50 27.74
N GLY A 87 -16.24 2.69 28.43
CA GLY A 87 -17.66 2.98 28.68
C GLY A 87 -18.59 2.74 27.47
N VAL A 88 -18.17 1.93 26.52
CA VAL A 88 -18.99 1.52 25.37
C VAL A 88 -19.62 0.15 25.64
N ALA A 89 -20.85 -0.06 25.17
CA ALA A 89 -21.50 -1.36 25.31
C ALA A 89 -20.63 -2.48 24.72
N SER A 90 -20.36 -3.54 25.49
CA SER A 90 -19.35 -4.57 25.15
C SER A 90 -19.57 -5.25 23.79
N LYS A 91 -20.82 -5.33 23.33
CA LYS A 91 -21.18 -5.91 22.02
C LYS A 91 -20.96 -4.97 20.82
N ASN A 92 -20.65 -3.69 21.07
CA ASN A 92 -20.58 -2.66 20.03
C ASN A 92 -19.15 -2.24 19.69
N LEU A 93 -18.12 -2.83 20.33
CA LEU A 93 -16.73 -2.52 20.04
C LEU A 93 -16.01 -3.72 19.41
N TYR A 94 -15.46 -3.48 18.23
CA TYR A 94 -14.60 -4.41 17.51
C TYR A 94 -13.28 -3.74 17.17
N LEU A 95 -12.19 -4.47 17.24
CA LEU A 95 -10.86 -4.02 16.87
C LEU A 95 -10.35 -4.87 15.70
N GLN A 96 -9.95 -4.21 14.63
CA GLN A 96 -9.30 -4.86 13.51
C GLN A 96 -7.78 -4.88 13.71
N TYR A 97 -7.19 -6.06 13.68
CA TYR A 97 -5.77 -6.22 13.95
C TYR A 97 -4.95 -6.18 12.66
N GLU A 98 -4.60 -4.99 12.22
CA GLU A 98 -3.80 -4.75 11.01
C GLU A 98 -2.34 -5.25 11.10
N GLY A 99 -1.87 -5.58 12.28
CA GLY A 99 -0.58 -6.22 12.51
C GLY A 99 -0.45 -7.64 11.93
N MET A 100 -1.56 -8.25 11.47
CA MET A 100 -1.55 -9.54 10.76
C MET A 100 -1.17 -9.43 9.29
N ASN A 101 -1.09 -8.23 8.74
CA ASN A 101 -0.58 -8.04 7.39
C ASN A 101 0.88 -8.51 7.26
N PRO A 102 1.34 -8.94 6.08
CA PRO A 102 2.67 -9.51 5.86
C PRO A 102 3.85 -8.68 6.36
N SER A 103 3.82 -7.34 6.24
CA SER A 103 4.85 -6.47 6.83
C SER A 103 4.58 -6.09 8.29
N GLY A 104 3.46 -6.56 8.86
CA GLY A 104 2.99 -6.22 10.20
C GLY A 104 2.27 -4.87 10.28
N SER A 105 1.70 -4.36 9.18
CA SER A 105 0.94 -3.11 9.19
C SER A 105 -0.06 -2.99 8.04
N PHE A 106 -1.05 -2.10 8.21
CA PHE A 106 -2.04 -1.74 7.19
C PHE A 106 -1.45 -1.14 5.90
N LYS A 107 -0.17 -0.75 5.91
CA LYS A 107 0.49 -0.20 4.71
C LYS A 107 0.51 -1.18 3.54
N ASP A 108 0.44 -2.47 3.81
CA ASP A 108 0.38 -3.51 2.79
C ASP A 108 -0.86 -3.39 1.91
N ASN A 109 -1.99 -2.91 2.47
CA ASN A 109 -3.23 -2.73 1.72
C ASN A 109 -3.09 -1.69 0.59
N GLY A 110 -2.35 -0.60 0.82
CA GLY A 110 -2.03 0.37 -0.22
C GLY A 110 -0.85 -0.06 -1.09
N MET A 111 0.12 -0.77 -0.51
CA MET A 111 1.34 -1.18 -1.20
C MET A 111 1.05 -2.20 -2.32
N THR A 112 0.10 -3.10 -2.11
CA THR A 112 -0.33 -4.05 -3.14
C THR A 112 -0.85 -3.33 -4.40
N ALA A 113 -1.67 -2.27 -4.23
CA ALA A 113 -2.16 -1.47 -5.34
C ALA A 113 -1.02 -0.66 -6.00
N ALA A 114 -0.14 -0.04 -5.21
CA ALA A 114 1.00 0.72 -5.72
C ALA A 114 1.95 -0.15 -6.55
N PHE A 115 2.29 -1.36 -6.07
CA PHE A 115 3.16 -2.29 -6.83
C PHE A 115 2.49 -2.87 -8.07
N THR A 116 1.19 -3.10 -8.01
CA THR A 116 0.40 -3.52 -9.18
C THR A 116 0.43 -2.44 -10.25
N HIS A 117 0.16 -1.18 -9.89
CA HIS A 117 0.22 -0.06 -10.82
C HIS A 117 1.65 0.20 -11.34
N ALA A 118 2.66 0.20 -10.45
CA ALA A 118 4.05 0.36 -10.84
C ALA A 118 4.49 -0.71 -11.85
N ARG A 119 4.06 -1.98 -11.64
CA ARG A 119 4.30 -3.06 -12.60
C ARG A 119 3.62 -2.82 -13.95
N ALA A 120 2.35 -2.41 -13.94
CA ALA A 120 1.58 -2.14 -15.15
C ALA A 120 2.19 -0.99 -15.98
N THR A 121 2.80 0.00 -15.31
CA THR A 121 3.51 1.12 -15.95
C THR A 121 4.97 0.82 -16.30
N GLY A 122 5.45 -0.42 -16.06
CA GLY A 122 6.81 -0.85 -16.41
C GLY A 122 7.91 -0.36 -15.49
N ALA A 123 7.59 0.11 -14.29
CA ALA A 123 8.58 0.55 -13.32
C ALA A 123 9.49 -0.60 -12.86
N THR A 124 10.79 -0.33 -12.77
CA THR A 124 11.81 -1.27 -12.27
C THR A 124 12.36 -0.88 -10.91
N GLN A 125 12.00 0.30 -10.43
CA GLN A 125 12.42 0.83 -9.14
C GLN A 125 11.25 1.57 -8.51
N ALA A 126 11.11 1.44 -7.18
CA ALA A 126 10.15 2.19 -6.39
C ALA A 126 10.85 2.80 -5.18
N ALA A 127 10.47 4.02 -4.83
CA ALA A 127 11.09 4.73 -3.71
C ALA A 127 10.06 5.34 -2.76
N CYS A 128 10.46 5.50 -1.51
CA CYS A 128 9.71 6.28 -0.53
C CYS A 128 10.64 7.04 0.42
N ALA A 129 10.13 8.10 1.05
CA ALA A 129 10.72 8.69 2.24
C ALA A 129 9.95 8.18 3.46
N SER A 130 10.57 7.29 4.24
CA SER A 130 9.95 6.73 5.45
C SER A 130 10.96 5.98 6.31
N THR A 131 10.85 6.12 7.63
CA THR A 131 11.56 5.29 8.61
C THR A 131 10.66 4.25 9.27
N GLY A 132 9.42 4.10 8.79
CA GLY A 132 8.38 3.34 9.47
C GLY A 132 7.73 2.26 8.60
N ASN A 133 6.42 2.10 8.78
CA ASN A 133 5.67 1.02 8.13
C ASN A 133 5.68 1.07 6.59
N THR A 134 5.73 2.28 5.98
CA THR A 134 5.77 2.41 4.52
C THR A 134 7.06 1.82 3.95
N SER A 135 8.22 2.12 4.55
CA SER A 135 9.50 1.55 4.12
C SER A 135 9.57 0.04 4.28
N ALA A 136 9.07 -0.49 5.40
CA ALA A 136 9.03 -1.93 5.63
C ALA A 136 8.15 -2.65 4.61
N SER A 137 6.98 -2.10 4.32
CA SER A 137 6.06 -2.65 3.32
C SER A 137 6.64 -2.55 1.90
N LEU A 138 7.19 -1.39 1.51
CA LEU A 138 7.87 -1.22 0.21
C LEU A 138 8.97 -2.26 0.00
N ALA A 139 9.82 -2.46 1.00
CA ALA A 139 10.92 -3.41 0.94
C ALA A 139 10.44 -4.86 0.80
N LEU A 140 9.40 -5.24 1.56
CA LEU A 140 8.80 -6.56 1.48
C LEU A 140 8.24 -6.85 0.08
N TYR A 141 7.43 -5.93 -0.49
CA TYR A 141 6.85 -6.10 -1.82
C TYR A 141 7.93 -6.15 -2.90
N SER A 142 8.99 -5.35 -2.77
CA SER A 142 10.14 -5.40 -3.66
C SER A 142 10.84 -6.76 -3.62
N CYS A 143 11.10 -7.28 -2.42
CA CYS A 143 11.72 -8.58 -2.20
C CYS A 143 10.88 -9.71 -2.83
N MET A 144 9.57 -9.70 -2.59
CA MET A 144 8.65 -10.74 -3.08
C MET A 144 8.46 -10.71 -4.59
N THR A 145 8.41 -9.54 -5.19
CA THR A 145 8.20 -9.41 -6.64
C THR A 145 9.47 -9.68 -7.45
N ARG A 146 10.65 -9.50 -6.87
CA ARG A 146 11.99 -9.67 -7.48
C ARG A 146 12.21 -8.90 -8.79
N LYS A 147 11.27 -8.10 -9.23
CA LYS A 147 11.31 -7.34 -10.49
C LYS A 147 11.51 -5.85 -10.27
N MET A 148 11.37 -5.37 -9.05
CA MET A 148 11.38 -3.96 -8.69
C MET A 148 12.29 -3.75 -7.48
N ARG A 149 13.21 -2.80 -7.53
CA ARG A 149 14.12 -2.46 -6.43
C ARG A 149 13.49 -1.41 -5.52
N ALA A 150 13.56 -1.62 -4.21
CA ALA A 150 13.16 -0.63 -3.23
C ALA A 150 14.31 0.32 -2.90
N ILE A 151 14.01 1.62 -2.88
CA ILE A 151 14.93 2.69 -2.45
C ILE A 151 14.22 3.49 -1.36
N ILE A 152 14.85 3.58 -0.19
CA ILE A 152 14.26 4.22 0.99
C ILE A 152 15.10 5.42 1.37
N PHE A 153 14.49 6.60 1.39
CA PHE A 153 15.11 7.82 1.85
C PHE A 153 14.77 8.05 3.32
N VAL A 154 15.79 8.27 4.15
CA VAL A 154 15.63 8.51 5.59
C VAL A 154 16.35 9.79 5.99
N GLY A 155 15.68 10.65 6.75
CA GLY A 155 16.35 11.79 7.39
C GLY A 155 17.27 11.32 8.52
N SER A 156 18.25 12.14 8.87
CA SER A 156 19.21 11.86 9.95
C SER A 156 18.63 12.03 11.37
N GLY A 157 17.34 12.36 11.48
CA GLY A 157 16.61 12.57 12.73
C GLY A 157 16.14 11.30 13.44
N LYS A 158 14.92 11.32 13.96
CA LYS A 158 14.33 10.18 14.69
C LYS A 158 14.03 9.01 13.75
N ILE A 159 14.71 7.89 13.93
CA ILE A 159 14.57 6.67 13.13
C ILE A 159 13.85 5.60 13.94
N ALA A 160 12.80 5.00 13.35
CA ALA A 160 12.16 3.81 13.89
C ALA A 160 12.99 2.56 13.54
N TYR A 161 14.04 2.29 14.32
CA TYR A 161 15.05 1.26 14.02
C TYR A 161 14.45 -0.11 13.71
N GLY A 162 13.40 -0.54 14.40
CA GLY A 162 12.79 -1.85 14.15
C GLY A 162 12.21 -1.99 12.74
N LYS A 163 11.62 -0.91 12.20
CA LYS A 163 11.08 -0.92 10.83
C LYS A 163 12.16 -0.70 9.77
N LEU A 164 13.17 0.11 10.09
CA LEU A 164 14.32 0.27 9.20
C LEU A 164 15.12 -1.04 9.10
N SER A 165 15.34 -1.74 10.21
CA SER A 165 15.98 -3.06 10.22
C SER A 165 15.22 -4.05 9.33
N GLN A 166 13.89 -4.12 9.47
CA GLN A 166 13.04 -4.94 8.61
C GLN A 166 13.22 -4.62 7.12
N ALA A 167 13.31 -3.34 6.77
CA ALA A 167 13.51 -2.91 5.39
C ALA A 167 14.89 -3.30 4.85
N LEU A 168 15.92 -3.21 5.67
CA LEU A 168 17.28 -3.65 5.31
C LEU A 168 17.36 -5.17 5.13
N ASP A 169 16.70 -5.94 6.01
CA ASP A 169 16.65 -7.40 5.93
C ASP A 169 15.97 -7.89 4.63
N TYR A 170 15.01 -7.14 4.10
CA TYR A 170 14.41 -7.39 2.79
C TYR A 170 15.24 -6.88 1.61
N GLY A 171 16.42 -6.32 1.85
CA GLY A 171 17.38 -5.93 0.80
C GLY A 171 17.08 -4.58 0.15
N ALA A 172 16.34 -3.69 0.80
CA ALA A 172 16.11 -2.34 0.29
C ALA A 172 17.37 -1.48 0.35
N LEU A 173 17.63 -0.69 -0.70
CA LEU A 173 18.66 0.34 -0.67
C LEU A 173 18.19 1.49 0.21
N THR A 174 18.93 1.79 1.27
CA THR A 174 18.64 2.90 2.16
C THR A 174 19.60 4.05 1.92
N VAL A 175 19.05 5.24 1.66
CA VAL A 175 19.79 6.48 1.43
C VAL A 175 19.50 7.44 2.58
N GLN A 176 20.50 7.75 3.38
CA GLN A 176 20.39 8.71 4.47
C GLN A 176 20.58 10.13 3.94
N ILE A 177 19.67 11.02 4.25
CA ILE A 177 19.70 12.43 3.91
C ILE A 177 20.07 13.24 5.15
N THR A 178 20.98 14.19 5.01
CA THR A 178 21.26 15.17 6.05
C THR A 178 20.05 16.10 6.18
N GLY A 179 19.37 16.07 7.32
CA GLY A 179 18.15 16.80 7.58
C GLY A 179 17.07 15.92 8.19
N ASP A 180 15.85 16.40 8.20
CA ASP A 180 14.71 15.71 8.81
C ASP A 180 13.88 14.91 7.77
N PHE A 181 12.64 14.56 8.15
CA PHE A 181 11.73 13.82 7.27
C PHE A 181 11.30 14.65 6.04
N ASP A 182 11.10 15.96 6.23
CA ASP A 182 10.64 16.84 5.16
C ASP A 182 11.74 17.02 4.11
N ASP A 183 13.00 17.12 4.54
CA ASP A 183 14.17 17.12 3.66
C ASP A 183 14.26 15.83 2.85
N ALA A 184 14.07 14.68 3.51
CA ALA A 184 14.06 13.39 2.83
C ALA A 184 12.90 13.29 1.82
N MET A 185 11.73 13.86 2.15
CA MET A 185 10.57 13.92 1.25
C MET A 185 10.83 14.78 0.01
N ILE A 186 11.46 15.93 0.18
CA ILE A 186 11.85 16.80 -0.95
C ILE A 186 12.82 16.04 -1.85
N ARG A 187 13.86 15.42 -1.28
CA ARG A 187 14.88 14.71 -2.05
C ARG A 187 14.35 13.49 -2.79
N VAL A 188 13.48 12.69 -2.17
CA VAL A 188 12.91 11.53 -2.87
C VAL A 188 12.06 11.95 -4.08
N ARG A 189 11.30 13.05 -3.95
CA ARG A 189 10.50 13.58 -5.08
C ARG A 189 11.39 14.06 -6.23
N GLU A 190 12.46 14.79 -5.94
CA GLU A 190 13.42 15.24 -6.92
C GLU A 190 14.05 14.08 -7.67
N VAL A 191 14.61 13.10 -6.94
CA VAL A 191 15.28 11.93 -7.50
C VAL A 191 14.31 11.07 -8.31
N CYS A 192 13.10 10.85 -7.80
CA CYS A 192 12.10 10.06 -8.53
C CYS A 192 11.72 10.71 -9.85
N ARG A 193 11.54 12.02 -9.86
CA ARG A 193 11.22 12.77 -11.08
C ARG A 193 12.37 12.75 -12.10
N GLU A 194 13.61 12.93 -11.65
CA GLU A 194 14.78 13.00 -12.52
C GLU A 194 15.16 11.64 -13.12
N LEU A 195 15.02 10.56 -12.33
CA LEU A 195 15.45 9.22 -12.71
C LEU A 195 14.30 8.30 -13.17
N GLY A 196 13.06 8.79 -13.21
CA GLY A 196 11.90 7.98 -13.58
C GLY A 196 11.59 6.85 -12.57
N ILE A 197 11.91 7.05 -11.28
CA ILE A 197 11.64 6.09 -10.22
C ILE A 197 10.19 6.26 -9.75
N TYR A 198 9.46 5.15 -9.57
CA TYR A 198 8.10 5.17 -9.09
C TYR A 198 8.04 5.57 -7.61
N LEU A 199 7.41 6.72 -7.33
CA LEU A 199 7.28 7.23 -5.96
C LEU A 199 6.11 6.54 -5.25
N VAL A 200 6.33 6.04 -4.04
CA VAL A 200 5.30 5.46 -3.16
C VAL A 200 5.36 6.14 -1.80
N ASN A 201 4.48 7.10 -1.59
CA ASN A 201 4.39 7.81 -0.31
C ASN A 201 2.94 7.90 0.16
N SER A 202 2.75 8.25 1.44
CA SER A 202 1.41 8.37 2.04
C SER A 202 0.58 9.53 1.51
N VAL A 203 1.11 10.31 0.60
CA VAL A 203 0.48 11.49 -0.04
C VAL A 203 0.30 11.34 -1.55
N ASN A 204 0.40 10.12 -2.04
CA ASN A 204 0.14 9.80 -3.44
C ASN A 204 -1.28 9.29 -3.56
#